data_7d8c8bbb7e69d5f8519f59ecd5cf2f38
#
_entry.id   7d8c8bbb7e69d5f8519f59ecd5cf2f38
#
_cell.length_a   1.000
_cell.length_b   1.000
_cell.length_c   1.000
_cell.angle_alpha   90.00
_cell.angle_beta   90.00
_cell.angle_gamma   90.00
#
_symmetry.space_group_name_H-M   'P 1'
#
loop_
_entity.id
_entity.type
_entity.pdbx_description
1 polymer ?
#
loop_
_entity_poly.entity_id
_entity_poly.type
_entity_poly.pdbx_seq_one_letter_code
_entity_poly.pdbx_strand_id
1 'polypeptide(L)'
;LGALMPPTSKQDEWYTGALGILNGVAYRLWDEFPECCTLPHIVNFVMKADTGQLQEFLKLNDISAMMAGAYLKAEGSEKTQASYVSTLSNYVAKLATNENICYVLTGNDFDFNLIDPEHPKLFAISNNYATESVISPVIAMVMSIASRSFSMENRVPFVFILDEMTTFKVRDFEKLPSVLREYGAAFLLLTQSGAKLEKLYSKLDRSSIEANFGNIFLGRTQDVEALKYYPLFFGKYEKEKK
;
A
#
# COMPACT_ATOMS: atom_id res chain seq x y z
N LEU A 1 -0.55 -5.13 4.98
CA LEU A 1 -0.87 -4.62 6.32
C LEU A 1 -0.46 -3.15 6.49
N GLY A 2 0.71 -2.75 6.02
CA GLY A 2 1.19 -1.36 6.15
C GLY A 2 0.28 -0.30 5.54
N ALA A 3 -0.40 -0.59 4.44
CA ALA A 3 -1.38 0.30 3.82
C ALA A 3 -2.69 0.46 4.62
N LEU A 4 -2.96 -0.47 5.54
CA LEU A 4 -4.13 -0.46 6.42
C LEU A 4 -3.88 0.28 7.74
N MET A 5 -2.62 0.59 8.04
CA MET A 5 -2.28 1.35 9.26
C MET A 5 -2.74 2.81 9.15
N PRO A 6 -3.22 3.40 10.25
CA PRO A 6 -3.37 4.85 10.33
C PRO A 6 -2.04 5.57 10.02
N PRO A 7 -2.06 6.73 9.34
CA PRO A 7 -0.83 7.43 8.93
C PRO A 7 0.12 7.78 10.10
N THR A 8 -0.43 7.94 11.29
CA THR A 8 0.32 8.29 12.52
C THR A 8 0.83 7.08 13.30
N SER A 9 0.44 5.87 12.93
CA SER A 9 0.85 4.65 13.65
C SER A 9 2.28 4.27 13.31
N LYS A 10 3.01 3.83 14.33
CA LYS A 10 4.37 3.30 14.18
C LYS A 10 4.31 1.78 14.03
N GLN A 11 5.30 1.23 13.33
CA GLN A 11 5.52 -0.21 13.27
C GLN A 11 6.22 -0.64 14.57
N ASP A 12 5.43 -0.99 15.55
CA ASP A 12 5.87 -1.47 16.86
C ASP A 12 5.91 -3.01 16.92
N GLU A 13 6.16 -3.55 18.11
CA GLU A 13 6.18 -5.00 18.34
C GLU A 13 4.81 -5.66 18.07
N TRP A 14 3.71 -4.96 18.36
CA TRP A 14 2.35 -5.45 18.11
C TRP A 14 2.07 -5.59 16.63
N TYR A 15 2.48 -4.59 15.85
CA TYR A 15 2.42 -4.65 14.39
C TYR A 15 3.27 -5.79 13.84
N THR A 16 4.49 -5.97 14.35
CA THR A 16 5.40 -7.04 13.91
C THR A 16 4.82 -8.42 14.20
N GLY A 17 4.25 -8.64 15.38
CA GLY A 17 3.57 -9.87 15.71
C GLY A 17 2.32 -10.12 14.87
N ALA A 18 1.50 -9.11 14.66
CA ALA A 18 0.33 -9.17 13.79
C ALA A 18 0.70 -9.51 12.33
N LEU A 19 1.76 -8.88 11.82
CA LEU A 19 2.29 -9.17 10.48
C LEU A 19 2.82 -10.60 10.36
N GLY A 20 3.47 -11.09 11.42
CA GLY A 20 3.94 -12.47 11.50
C GLY A 20 2.81 -13.49 11.39
N ILE A 21 1.70 -13.29 12.10
CA ILE A 21 0.50 -14.12 11.97
C ILE A 21 -0.03 -14.11 10.55
N LEU A 22 -0.23 -12.90 9.98
CA LEU A 22 -0.76 -12.76 8.62
C LEU A 22 0.10 -13.47 7.59
N ASN A 23 1.42 -13.29 7.68
CA ASN A 23 2.38 -13.92 6.78
C ASN A 23 2.40 -15.44 6.93
N GLY A 24 2.38 -15.95 8.17
CA GLY A 24 2.35 -17.39 8.43
C GLY A 24 1.09 -18.05 7.88
N VAL A 25 -0.08 -17.45 8.11
CA VAL A 25 -1.35 -17.96 7.55
C VAL A 25 -1.34 -17.89 6.02
N ALA A 26 -0.91 -16.76 5.46
CA ALA A 26 -0.84 -16.60 4.01
C ALA A 26 0.10 -17.61 3.35
N TYR A 27 1.28 -17.82 3.94
CA TYR A 27 2.26 -18.77 3.42
C TYR A 27 1.71 -20.20 3.41
N ARG A 28 1.13 -20.65 4.54
CA ARG A 28 0.59 -22.00 4.60
C ARG A 28 -0.59 -22.23 3.65
N LEU A 29 -1.48 -21.24 3.52
CA LEU A 29 -2.56 -21.33 2.54
C LEU A 29 -2.01 -21.39 1.11
N TRP A 30 -0.96 -20.62 0.80
CA TRP A 30 -0.32 -20.66 -0.51
C TRP A 30 0.35 -22.00 -0.81
N ASP A 31 1.00 -22.60 0.18
CA ASP A 31 1.78 -23.83 0.05
C ASP A 31 0.89 -25.08 0.00
N GLU A 32 -0.06 -25.18 0.92
CA GLU A 32 -0.86 -26.39 1.15
C GLU A 32 -2.31 -26.31 0.63
N PHE A 33 -2.85 -25.10 0.48
CA PHE A 33 -4.26 -24.86 0.12
C PHE A 33 -4.39 -23.70 -0.89
N PRO A 34 -3.74 -23.77 -2.07
CA PRO A 34 -3.63 -22.65 -3.00
C PRO A 34 -5.00 -22.13 -3.48
N GLU A 35 -6.02 -22.97 -3.56
CA GLU A 35 -7.39 -22.59 -3.91
C GLU A 35 -8.04 -21.67 -2.85
N CYS A 36 -7.57 -21.73 -1.60
CA CYS A 36 -7.99 -20.87 -0.50
C CYS A 36 -7.03 -19.71 -0.24
N CYS A 37 -5.96 -19.55 -1.02
CA CYS A 37 -4.98 -18.49 -0.83
C CYS A 37 -5.41 -17.16 -1.45
N THR A 38 -6.52 -16.62 -0.98
CA THR A 38 -6.94 -15.26 -1.32
C THR A 38 -6.94 -14.39 -0.06
N LEU A 39 -6.80 -13.07 -0.24
CA LEU A 39 -6.79 -12.16 0.90
C LEU A 39 -8.05 -12.29 1.79
N PRO A 40 -9.27 -12.40 1.23
CA PRO A 40 -10.46 -12.63 2.05
C PRO A 40 -10.43 -13.95 2.84
N HIS A 41 -9.93 -15.03 2.28
CA HIS A 41 -9.81 -16.29 3.00
C HIS A 41 -8.82 -16.18 4.16
N ILE A 42 -7.65 -15.60 3.92
CA ILE A 42 -6.62 -15.37 4.95
C ILE A 42 -7.20 -14.55 6.11
N VAL A 43 -7.83 -13.41 5.77
CA VAL A 43 -8.42 -12.51 6.76
C VAL A 43 -9.55 -13.18 7.53
N ASN A 44 -10.43 -13.89 6.84
CA ASN A 44 -11.56 -14.60 7.44
C ASN A 44 -11.10 -15.70 8.40
N PHE A 45 -10.05 -16.46 8.01
CA PHE A 45 -9.46 -17.48 8.88
C PHE A 45 -8.93 -16.85 10.17
N VAL A 46 -8.10 -15.80 10.07
CA VAL A 46 -7.55 -15.11 11.25
C VAL A 46 -8.63 -14.52 12.15
N MET A 47 -9.71 -14.00 11.57
CA MET A 47 -10.81 -13.39 12.33
C MET A 47 -11.70 -14.41 13.05
N LYS A 48 -11.81 -15.63 12.53
CA LYS A 48 -12.73 -16.66 13.04
C LYS A 48 -12.06 -17.77 13.85
N ALA A 49 -10.78 -18.03 13.58
CA ALA A 49 -10.03 -19.05 14.32
C ALA A 49 -9.88 -18.66 15.79
N ASP A 50 -10.14 -19.58 16.68
CA ASP A 50 -9.75 -19.43 18.08
C ASP A 50 -8.22 -19.57 18.25
N THR A 51 -7.73 -19.25 19.45
CA THR A 51 -6.28 -19.27 19.74
C THR A 51 -5.65 -20.64 19.48
N GLY A 52 -6.32 -21.71 19.85
CA GLY A 52 -5.82 -23.07 19.66
C GLY A 52 -5.75 -23.45 18.18
N GLN A 53 -6.82 -23.18 17.45
CA GLN A 53 -6.89 -23.43 16.00
C GLN A 53 -5.82 -22.65 15.24
N LEU A 54 -5.61 -21.39 15.59
CA LEU A 54 -4.60 -20.56 14.95
C LEU A 54 -3.18 -21.06 15.25
N GLN A 55 -2.89 -21.43 16.50
CA GLN A 55 -1.59 -21.98 16.88
C GLN A 55 -1.32 -23.32 16.17
N GLU A 56 -2.27 -24.24 16.19
CA GLU A 56 -2.14 -25.53 15.52
C GLU A 56 -1.92 -25.35 14.03
N PHE A 57 -2.72 -24.49 13.38
CA PHE A 57 -2.56 -24.18 11.98
C PHE A 57 -1.16 -23.65 11.66
N LEU A 58 -0.63 -22.72 12.44
CA LEU A 58 0.69 -22.14 12.19
C LEU A 58 1.84 -23.14 12.48
N LYS A 59 1.70 -24.02 13.48
CA LYS A 59 2.73 -25.00 13.88
C LYS A 59 2.88 -26.18 12.90
N LEU A 60 1.86 -26.48 12.11
CA LEU A 60 1.88 -27.63 11.18
C LEU A 60 2.77 -27.40 9.94
N ASN A 61 3.26 -26.18 9.72
CA ASN A 61 4.17 -25.86 8.64
C ASN A 61 5.36 -25.07 9.20
N ASP A 62 6.57 -25.56 9.01
CA ASP A 62 7.79 -24.99 9.61
C ASP A 62 8.03 -23.53 9.23
N ILE A 63 7.80 -23.16 7.96
CA ILE A 63 7.99 -21.78 7.49
C ILE A 63 6.89 -20.87 8.04
N SER A 64 5.66 -21.34 8.06
CA SER A 64 4.53 -20.64 8.69
C SER A 64 4.81 -20.36 10.16
N ALA A 65 5.30 -21.37 10.90
CA ALA A 65 5.68 -21.26 12.30
C ALA A 65 6.82 -20.25 12.50
N MET A 66 7.82 -20.27 11.64
CA MET A 66 8.94 -19.32 11.68
C MET A 66 8.46 -17.88 11.45
N MET A 67 7.59 -17.66 10.48
CA MET A 67 7.01 -16.34 10.20
C MET A 67 6.17 -15.81 11.37
N ALA A 68 5.39 -16.67 12.02
CA ALA A 68 4.56 -16.34 13.19
C ALA A 68 5.31 -16.45 14.53
N GLY A 69 6.64 -16.51 14.51
CA GLY A 69 7.47 -16.81 15.66
C GLY A 69 7.23 -15.93 16.89
N ALA A 70 6.95 -14.62 16.72
CA ALA A 70 6.64 -13.73 17.84
C ALA A 70 5.34 -14.14 18.54
N TYR A 71 4.30 -14.49 17.77
CA TYR A 71 3.02 -14.96 18.29
C TYR A 71 3.16 -16.33 18.99
N LEU A 72 3.86 -17.29 18.38
CA LEU A 72 4.03 -18.63 18.93
C LEU A 72 4.92 -18.64 20.18
N LYS A 73 5.97 -17.80 20.21
CA LYS A 73 6.84 -17.65 21.42
C LYS A 73 6.11 -17.01 22.60
N ALA A 74 5.01 -16.32 22.36
CA ALA A 74 4.15 -15.80 23.42
C ALA A 74 3.17 -16.86 23.97
N GLU A 75 3.32 -18.14 23.58
CA GLU A 75 2.58 -19.24 24.18
C GLU A 75 2.81 -19.27 25.70
N GLY A 76 1.72 -19.34 26.47
CA GLY A 76 1.74 -19.16 27.93
C GLY A 76 1.41 -17.75 28.41
N SER A 77 1.32 -16.76 27.51
CA SER A 77 0.81 -15.42 27.77
C SER A 77 -0.41 -15.12 26.90
N GLU A 78 -1.58 -15.62 27.32
CA GLU A 78 -2.84 -15.41 26.57
C GLU A 78 -3.11 -13.93 26.26
N LYS A 79 -2.76 -13.04 27.19
CA LYS A 79 -2.93 -11.60 26.99
C LYS A 79 -2.08 -11.07 25.85
N THR A 80 -0.84 -11.51 25.72
CA THR A 80 0.07 -11.08 24.66
C THR A 80 -0.40 -11.62 23.31
N GLN A 81 -0.78 -12.89 23.25
CA GLN A 81 -1.30 -13.49 22.03
C GLN A 81 -2.61 -12.83 21.57
N ALA A 82 -3.54 -12.60 22.50
CA ALA A 82 -4.77 -11.87 22.21
C ALA A 82 -4.51 -10.45 21.70
N SER A 83 -3.48 -9.77 22.20
CA SER A 83 -3.10 -8.45 21.71
C SER A 83 -2.58 -8.46 20.27
N TYR A 84 -1.78 -9.45 19.88
CA TYR A 84 -1.34 -9.63 18.50
C TYR A 84 -2.52 -9.87 17.55
N VAL A 85 -3.42 -10.78 17.91
CA VAL A 85 -4.61 -11.09 17.11
C VAL A 85 -5.56 -9.89 17.03
N SER A 86 -5.79 -9.20 18.15
CA SER A 86 -6.61 -7.98 18.18
C SER A 86 -6.02 -6.87 17.30
N THR A 87 -4.70 -6.68 17.32
CA THR A 87 -4.01 -5.72 16.48
C THR A 87 -4.21 -6.06 15.00
N LEU A 88 -4.02 -7.33 14.63
CA LEU A 88 -4.26 -7.77 13.25
C LEU A 88 -5.72 -7.57 12.84
N SER A 89 -6.65 -8.00 13.68
CA SER A 89 -8.09 -7.87 13.44
C SER A 89 -8.50 -6.41 13.21
N ASN A 90 -7.99 -5.49 14.01
CA ASN A 90 -8.28 -4.06 13.85
C ASN A 90 -7.83 -3.51 12.49
N TYR A 91 -6.68 -3.97 11.96
CA TYR A 91 -6.21 -3.54 10.65
C TYR A 91 -7.03 -4.13 9.49
N VAL A 92 -7.40 -5.41 9.59
CA VAL A 92 -8.03 -6.11 8.47
C VAL A 92 -9.56 -6.11 8.49
N ALA A 93 -10.18 -5.72 9.62
CA ALA A 93 -11.64 -5.75 9.78
C ALA A 93 -12.41 -5.05 8.67
N LYS A 94 -11.92 -3.90 8.21
CA LYS A 94 -12.57 -3.14 7.12
C LYS A 94 -12.61 -3.90 5.80
N LEU A 95 -11.60 -4.71 5.53
CA LEU A 95 -11.56 -5.58 4.35
C LEU A 95 -12.51 -6.76 4.52
N ALA A 96 -12.49 -7.39 5.71
CA ALA A 96 -13.30 -8.59 6.00
C ALA A 96 -14.81 -8.33 5.99
N THR A 97 -15.23 -7.12 6.36
CA THR A 97 -16.65 -6.76 6.50
C THR A 97 -17.26 -6.15 5.23
N ASN A 98 -16.48 -5.92 4.20
CA ASN A 98 -16.97 -5.37 2.94
C ASN A 98 -17.15 -6.47 1.90
N GLU A 99 -18.38 -6.89 1.65
CA GLU A 99 -18.71 -7.98 0.73
C GLU A 99 -18.21 -7.75 -0.70
N ASN A 100 -18.31 -6.52 -1.20
CA ASN A 100 -17.83 -6.19 -2.56
C ASN A 100 -16.31 -6.32 -2.67
N ILE A 101 -15.57 -5.89 -1.65
CA ILE A 101 -14.12 -6.05 -1.62
C ILE A 101 -13.75 -7.53 -1.50
N CYS A 102 -14.43 -8.28 -0.65
CA CYS A 102 -14.24 -9.72 -0.54
C CYS A 102 -14.48 -10.42 -1.88
N TYR A 103 -15.57 -10.07 -2.57
CA TYR A 103 -15.88 -10.63 -3.89
C TYR A 103 -14.77 -10.35 -4.89
N VAL A 104 -14.35 -9.09 -5.04
CA VAL A 104 -13.30 -8.69 -5.99
C VAL A 104 -11.97 -9.36 -5.67
N LEU A 105 -11.58 -9.42 -4.38
CA LEU A 105 -10.29 -9.98 -3.97
C LEU A 105 -10.27 -11.51 -3.88
N THR A 106 -11.41 -12.17 -4.04
CA THR A 106 -11.51 -13.64 -4.14
C THR A 106 -11.45 -14.10 -5.59
N GLY A 107 -11.85 -13.22 -6.56
CA GLY A 107 -11.81 -13.51 -7.98
C GLY A 107 -10.38 -13.66 -8.52
N ASN A 108 -10.27 -14.33 -9.66
CA ASN A 108 -9.02 -14.49 -10.40
C ASN A 108 -9.22 -14.19 -11.90
N ASP A 109 -10.03 -13.15 -12.18
CA ASP A 109 -10.39 -12.75 -13.54
C ASP A 109 -9.36 -11.81 -14.17
N PHE A 110 -8.37 -11.35 -13.40
CA PHE A 110 -7.39 -10.36 -13.81
C PHE A 110 -5.97 -10.79 -13.49
N ASP A 111 -5.11 -10.76 -14.49
CA ASP A 111 -3.67 -10.97 -14.35
C ASP A 111 -2.95 -9.63 -14.15
N PHE A 112 -2.18 -9.53 -13.07
CA PHE A 112 -1.37 -8.36 -12.71
C PHE A 112 -0.08 -8.22 -13.52
N ASN A 113 0.15 -9.02 -14.56
CA ASN A 113 1.22 -8.76 -15.51
C ASN A 113 0.87 -7.54 -16.39
N LEU A 114 1.03 -6.34 -15.81
CA LEU A 114 0.68 -5.07 -16.45
C LEU A 114 1.70 -4.61 -17.49
N ILE A 115 2.88 -5.21 -17.50
CA ILE A 115 4.01 -4.83 -18.35
C ILE A 115 4.31 -5.88 -19.42
N ASP A 116 3.29 -6.63 -19.84
CA ASP A 116 3.38 -7.59 -20.93
C ASP A 116 3.43 -6.83 -22.28
N PRO A 117 4.53 -6.95 -23.06
CA PRO A 117 4.66 -6.25 -24.33
C PRO A 117 3.73 -6.80 -25.42
N GLU A 118 3.34 -8.07 -25.31
CA GLU A 118 2.47 -8.71 -26.29
C GLU A 118 0.98 -8.42 -26.02
N HIS A 119 0.65 -8.16 -24.75
CA HIS A 119 -0.73 -7.88 -24.32
C HIS A 119 -0.79 -6.59 -23.51
N PRO A 120 -0.62 -5.41 -24.15
CA PRO A 120 -0.64 -4.14 -23.42
C PRO A 120 -1.97 -3.92 -22.73
N LYS A 121 -1.93 -3.53 -21.46
CA LYS A 121 -3.10 -3.37 -20.60
C LYS A 121 -3.27 -1.95 -20.15
N LEU A 122 -4.51 -1.48 -20.12
CA LEU A 122 -4.92 -0.31 -19.34
C LEU A 122 -5.66 -0.79 -18.10
N PHE A 123 -5.13 -0.45 -16.92
CA PHE A 123 -5.75 -0.79 -15.66
C PHE A 123 -6.15 0.48 -14.91
N ALA A 124 -7.43 0.62 -14.60
CA ALA A 124 -7.94 1.79 -13.88
C ALA A 124 -8.70 1.35 -12.62
N ILE A 125 -8.39 2.02 -11.49
CA ILE A 125 -9.13 1.86 -10.24
C ILE A 125 -9.79 3.19 -9.91
N SER A 126 -11.12 3.18 -9.77
CA SER A 126 -11.87 4.33 -9.29
C SER A 126 -11.93 4.32 -7.76
N ASN A 127 -11.69 5.49 -7.16
CA ASN A 127 -11.88 5.71 -5.74
C ASN A 127 -13.09 6.63 -5.52
N ASN A 128 -13.94 6.29 -4.55
CA ASN A 128 -15.11 7.07 -4.19
C ASN A 128 -14.98 7.52 -2.74
N TYR A 129 -15.32 8.78 -2.46
CA TYR A 129 -15.27 9.34 -1.11
C TYR A 129 -15.99 8.47 -0.06
N ALA A 130 -17.15 7.91 -0.39
CA ALA A 130 -17.93 7.08 0.53
C ALA A 130 -17.22 5.75 0.89
N THR A 131 -16.36 5.24 0.02
CA THR A 131 -15.65 3.96 0.16
C THR A 131 -14.14 4.12 0.30
N GLU A 132 -13.63 5.34 0.29
CA GLU A 132 -12.20 5.67 0.31
C GLU A 132 -11.42 4.90 1.38
N SER A 133 -11.95 4.83 2.61
CA SER A 133 -11.26 4.17 3.72
C SER A 133 -11.07 2.66 3.54
N VAL A 134 -11.78 2.04 2.60
CA VAL A 134 -11.70 0.61 2.27
C VAL A 134 -10.95 0.39 0.97
N ILE A 135 -11.20 1.22 -0.04
CA ILE A 135 -10.59 1.08 -1.38
C ILE A 135 -9.14 1.58 -1.40
N SER A 136 -8.82 2.66 -0.69
CA SER A 136 -7.45 3.22 -0.69
C SER A 136 -6.34 2.23 -0.32
N PRO A 137 -6.49 1.35 0.69
CA PRO A 137 -5.51 0.30 0.96
C PRO A 137 -5.39 -0.73 -0.18
N VAL A 138 -6.48 -1.01 -0.89
CA VAL A 138 -6.48 -1.93 -2.05
C VAL A 138 -5.71 -1.30 -3.20
N ILE A 139 -5.92 -0.02 -3.50
CA ILE A 139 -5.15 0.72 -4.52
C ILE A 139 -3.65 0.67 -4.18
N ALA A 140 -3.29 0.96 -2.94
CA ALA A 140 -1.90 0.92 -2.49
C ALA A 140 -1.28 -0.48 -2.63
N MET A 141 -2.05 -1.53 -2.35
CA MET A 141 -1.62 -2.92 -2.54
C MET A 141 -1.41 -3.24 -4.02
N VAL A 142 -2.33 -2.88 -4.89
CA VAL A 142 -2.24 -3.08 -6.35
C VAL A 142 -1.01 -2.36 -6.91
N MET A 143 -0.78 -1.10 -6.53
CA MET A 143 0.41 -0.36 -6.94
C MET A 143 1.70 -1.04 -6.45
N SER A 144 1.71 -1.54 -5.22
CA SER A 144 2.87 -2.25 -4.67
C SER A 144 3.15 -3.56 -5.40
N ILE A 145 2.13 -4.27 -5.86
CA ILE A 145 2.27 -5.48 -6.68
C ILE A 145 2.78 -5.11 -8.07
N ALA A 146 2.13 -4.16 -8.75
CA ALA A 146 2.50 -3.72 -10.08
C ALA A 146 3.95 -3.21 -10.13
N SER A 147 4.39 -2.44 -9.12
CA SER A 147 5.75 -1.92 -9.07
C SER A 147 6.85 -2.99 -8.94
N ARG A 148 6.51 -4.18 -8.44
CA ARG A 148 7.46 -5.30 -8.32
C ARG A 148 7.64 -6.10 -9.61
N SER A 149 6.76 -5.92 -10.58
CA SER A 149 6.84 -6.62 -11.88
C SER A 149 7.93 -6.04 -12.79
N PHE A 150 8.42 -4.83 -12.51
CA PHE A 150 9.49 -4.20 -13.29
C PHE A 150 10.86 -4.81 -12.95
N SER A 151 11.63 -5.14 -14.00
CA SER A 151 13.00 -5.65 -13.90
C SER A 151 13.85 -5.17 -15.07
N MET A 152 15.16 -5.43 -15.03
CA MET A 152 16.07 -5.11 -16.14
C MET A 152 15.74 -5.89 -17.42
N GLU A 153 15.16 -7.06 -17.28
CA GLU A 153 14.75 -7.95 -18.38
C GLU A 153 13.40 -7.55 -18.98
N ASN A 154 12.59 -6.87 -18.20
CA ASN A 154 11.22 -6.53 -18.53
C ASN A 154 11.02 -5.00 -18.58
N ARG A 155 11.65 -4.36 -19.55
CA ARG A 155 11.58 -2.91 -19.79
C ARG A 155 10.48 -2.58 -20.79
N VAL A 156 9.27 -2.51 -20.30
CA VAL A 156 8.13 -2.05 -21.09
C VAL A 156 7.76 -0.64 -20.67
N PRO A 157 7.62 0.32 -21.59
CA PRO A 157 7.11 1.64 -21.25
C PRO A 157 5.77 1.54 -20.55
N PHE A 158 5.69 2.08 -19.35
CA PHE A 158 4.49 2.05 -18.52
C PHE A 158 4.28 3.41 -17.84
N VAL A 159 3.05 3.84 -17.73
CA VAL A 159 2.72 5.13 -17.10
C VAL A 159 1.79 4.91 -15.92
N PHE A 160 2.23 5.32 -14.75
CA PHE A 160 1.39 5.46 -13.56
C PHE A 160 0.75 6.84 -13.54
N ILE A 161 -0.57 6.90 -13.67
CA ILE A 161 -1.34 8.15 -13.54
C ILE A 161 -2.05 8.11 -12.20
N LEU A 162 -1.63 8.96 -11.28
CA LEU A 162 -2.11 9.01 -9.90
C LEU A 162 -2.90 10.30 -9.69
N ASP A 163 -4.19 10.21 -10.03
CA ASP A 163 -5.11 11.33 -9.84
C ASP A 163 -5.50 11.42 -8.37
N GLU A 164 -5.34 12.59 -7.79
CA GLU A 164 -5.51 12.88 -6.36
C GLU A 164 -4.76 11.87 -5.47
N MET A 165 -3.45 11.74 -5.65
CA MET A 165 -2.61 10.81 -4.90
C MET A 165 -2.71 10.96 -3.37
N THR A 166 -3.27 12.05 -2.89
CA THR A 166 -3.46 12.28 -1.44
C THR A 166 -4.62 11.47 -0.83
N THR A 167 -5.33 10.68 -1.61
CA THR A 167 -6.42 9.81 -1.13
C THR A 167 -5.96 8.41 -0.72
N PHE A 168 -4.74 8.01 -1.08
CA PHE A 168 -4.18 6.72 -0.68
C PHE A 168 -2.68 6.80 -0.42
N LYS A 169 -2.18 5.96 0.47
CA LYS A 169 -0.76 5.92 0.84
C LYS A 169 -0.07 4.67 0.29
N VAL A 170 0.88 4.86 -0.61
CA VAL A 170 1.78 3.78 -1.06
C VAL A 170 3.04 3.82 -0.22
N ARG A 171 3.43 2.68 0.32
CA ARG A 171 4.64 2.57 1.12
C ARG A 171 5.88 2.82 0.26
N ASP A 172 6.84 3.54 0.79
CA ASP A 172 8.13 3.87 0.15
C ASP A 172 7.95 4.54 -1.23
N PHE A 173 6.81 5.26 -1.44
CA PHE A 173 6.51 5.89 -2.73
C PHE A 173 7.58 6.88 -3.17
N GLU A 174 8.26 7.53 -2.22
CA GLU A 174 9.34 8.48 -2.49
C GLU A 174 10.51 7.86 -3.29
N LYS A 175 10.61 6.52 -3.29
CA LYS A 175 11.63 5.78 -4.05
C LYS A 175 11.15 5.31 -5.41
N LEU A 176 9.85 5.04 -5.56
CA LEU A 176 9.32 4.38 -6.75
C LEU A 176 9.60 5.15 -8.05
N PRO A 177 9.36 6.48 -8.16
CA PRO A 177 9.62 7.18 -9.41
C PRO A 177 11.10 7.17 -9.83
N SER A 178 12.02 7.24 -8.86
CA SER A 178 13.46 7.22 -9.17
C SER A 178 13.93 5.84 -9.61
N VAL A 179 13.51 4.79 -8.93
CA VAL A 179 13.92 3.41 -9.21
C VAL A 179 13.27 2.90 -10.50
N LEU A 180 11.97 3.06 -10.64
CA LEU A 180 11.24 2.48 -11.78
C LEU A 180 11.47 3.20 -13.10
N ARG A 181 11.96 4.45 -13.07
CA ARG A 181 12.39 5.17 -14.28
C ARG A 181 13.43 4.41 -15.07
N GLU A 182 14.37 3.74 -14.42
CA GLU A 182 15.40 2.92 -15.06
C GLU A 182 14.79 1.75 -15.85
N TYR A 183 13.64 1.27 -15.39
CA TYR A 183 12.91 0.16 -16.01
C TYR A 183 11.84 0.62 -17.02
N GLY A 184 11.81 1.90 -17.38
CA GLY A 184 10.88 2.43 -18.39
C GLY A 184 9.54 2.92 -17.84
N ALA A 185 9.36 2.99 -16.52
CA ALA A 185 8.16 3.54 -15.93
C ALA A 185 8.20 5.07 -15.84
N ALA A 186 7.09 5.71 -16.19
CA ALA A 186 6.84 7.13 -16.00
C ALA A 186 5.72 7.36 -14.97
N PHE A 187 5.76 8.50 -14.30
CA PHE A 187 4.77 8.87 -13.30
C PHE A 187 4.16 10.23 -13.61
N LEU A 188 2.85 10.31 -13.60
CA LEU A 188 2.08 11.54 -13.57
C LEU A 188 1.35 11.62 -12.22
N LEU A 189 1.76 12.60 -11.41
CA LEU A 189 1.20 12.82 -10.09
C LEU A 189 0.34 14.07 -10.11
N LEU A 190 -0.93 13.94 -9.76
CA LEU A 190 -1.83 15.07 -9.60
C LEU A 190 -2.24 15.22 -8.14
N THR A 191 -2.20 16.44 -7.65
CA THR A 191 -2.64 16.78 -6.29
C THR A 191 -3.16 18.20 -6.22
N GLN A 192 -4.15 18.45 -5.39
CA GLN A 192 -4.71 19.78 -5.17
C GLN A 192 -3.90 20.61 -4.17
N SER A 193 -3.12 19.96 -3.28
CA SER A 193 -2.41 20.63 -2.19
C SER A 193 -1.18 19.86 -1.76
N GLY A 194 -0.05 20.55 -1.70
CA GLY A 194 1.18 20.02 -1.09
C GLY A 194 1.03 19.73 0.41
N ALA A 195 0.18 20.48 1.12
CA ALA A 195 -0.09 20.23 2.53
C ALA A 195 -0.79 18.90 2.77
N LYS A 196 -1.71 18.48 1.88
CA LYS A 196 -2.32 17.15 1.95
C LYS A 196 -1.29 16.04 1.74
N LEU A 197 -0.37 16.23 0.79
CA LEU A 197 0.72 15.29 0.53
C LEU A 197 1.65 15.18 1.75
N GLU A 198 1.99 16.30 2.38
CA GLU A 198 2.81 16.35 3.60
C GLU A 198 2.11 15.65 4.80
N LYS A 199 0.80 15.83 4.93
CA LYS A 199 0.01 15.13 5.96
C LYS A 199 0.04 13.60 5.79
N LEU A 200 0.06 13.12 4.54
CA LEU A 200 0.01 11.70 4.22
C LEU A 200 1.39 11.03 4.32
N TYR A 201 2.44 11.71 3.86
CA TYR A 201 3.78 11.13 3.72
C TYR A 201 4.80 11.67 4.72
N SER A 202 4.77 12.83 5.16
CA SER A 202 5.68 13.66 5.93
C SER A 202 6.29 14.76 5.06
N LYS A 203 6.87 15.77 5.71
CA LYS A 203 7.54 16.87 5.00
C LYS A 203 8.78 16.41 4.24
N LEU A 204 9.53 15.48 4.82
CA LEU A 204 10.76 14.96 4.20
C LEU A 204 10.43 14.10 2.97
N ASP A 205 9.47 13.18 3.13
CA ASP A 205 9.04 12.31 2.03
C ASP A 205 8.41 13.13 0.90
N ARG A 206 7.61 14.15 1.21
CA ARG A 206 7.08 15.09 0.23
C ARG A 206 8.20 15.72 -0.60
N SER A 207 9.22 16.26 0.06
CA SER A 207 10.35 16.88 -0.63
C SER A 207 11.10 15.88 -1.51
N SER A 208 11.25 14.65 -1.05
CA SER A 208 11.86 13.56 -1.84
C SER A 208 11.01 13.16 -3.03
N ILE A 209 9.68 13.09 -2.87
CA ILE A 209 8.74 12.83 -3.96
C ILE A 209 8.86 13.93 -5.02
N GLU A 210 8.73 15.20 -4.62
CA GLU A 210 8.77 16.35 -5.54
C GLU A 210 10.08 16.41 -6.32
N ALA A 211 11.21 16.10 -5.69
CA ALA A 211 12.54 16.07 -6.32
C ALA A 211 12.69 15.02 -7.44
N ASN A 212 11.85 14.02 -7.48
CA ASN A 212 11.87 12.98 -8.52
C ASN A 212 11.19 13.41 -9.83
N PHE A 213 10.45 14.53 -9.82
CA PHE A 213 9.70 15.01 -10.98
C PHE A 213 10.43 16.17 -11.67
N GLY A 214 10.90 15.94 -12.90
CA GLY A 214 11.59 16.95 -13.69
C GLY A 214 10.66 17.98 -14.33
N ASN A 215 9.37 17.67 -14.49
CA ASN A 215 8.35 18.54 -15.03
C ASN A 215 7.29 18.84 -13.97
N ILE A 216 7.02 20.13 -13.75
CA ILE A 216 6.05 20.59 -12.75
C ILE A 216 5.05 21.52 -13.44
N PHE A 217 3.78 21.20 -13.31
CA PHE A 217 2.66 22.01 -13.80
C PHE A 217 1.97 22.68 -12.61
N LEU A 218 1.98 23.99 -12.57
CA LEU A 218 1.42 24.80 -11.50
C LEU A 218 0.09 25.40 -11.96
N GLY A 219 -1.00 24.96 -11.37
CA GLY A 219 -2.34 25.48 -11.60
C GLY A 219 -2.67 26.67 -10.69
N ARG A 220 -3.83 27.29 -10.93
CA ARG A 220 -4.36 28.34 -10.05
C ARG A 220 -4.61 27.77 -8.64
N THR A 221 -4.13 28.48 -7.64
CA THR A 221 -4.32 28.10 -6.23
C THR A 221 -4.67 29.31 -5.37
N GLN A 222 -5.32 29.07 -4.23
CA GLN A 222 -5.49 30.04 -3.15
C GLN A 222 -4.71 29.60 -1.89
N ASP A 223 -4.01 28.49 -1.95
CA ASP A 223 -3.15 28.00 -0.87
C ASP A 223 -1.95 28.95 -0.70
N VAL A 224 -1.87 29.58 0.47
CA VAL A 224 -0.82 30.57 0.79
C VAL A 224 0.58 29.96 0.74
N GLU A 225 0.74 28.71 1.14
CA GLU A 225 2.04 28.03 1.09
C GLU A 225 2.44 27.73 -0.36
N ALA A 226 1.51 27.32 -1.20
CA ALA A 226 1.76 27.14 -2.61
C ALA A 226 2.11 28.47 -3.29
N LEU A 227 1.44 29.56 -2.95
CA LEU A 227 1.75 30.91 -3.49
C LEU A 227 3.14 31.40 -3.07
N LYS A 228 3.66 31.00 -1.92
CA LYS A 228 5.05 31.28 -1.53
C LYS A 228 6.06 30.38 -2.25
N TYR A 229 5.65 29.15 -2.58
CA TYR A 229 6.50 28.13 -3.19
C TYR A 229 6.67 28.33 -4.70
N TYR A 230 5.61 28.71 -5.42
CA TYR A 230 5.63 28.90 -6.88
C TYR A 230 6.71 29.87 -7.37
N PRO A 231 6.92 31.06 -6.76
CA PRO A 231 7.95 31.98 -7.19
C PRO A 231 9.38 31.42 -7.16
N LEU A 232 9.63 30.36 -6.37
CA LEU A 232 10.95 29.71 -6.31
C LEU A 232 11.34 29.05 -7.65
N PHE A 233 10.36 28.64 -8.45
CA PHE A 233 10.59 28.07 -9.79
C PHE A 233 10.78 29.11 -10.87
N PHE A 234 10.17 30.29 -10.74
CA PHE A 234 10.18 31.33 -11.78
C PHE A 234 11.24 32.40 -11.56
N GLY A 235 11.88 32.44 -10.40
CA GLY A 235 12.79 33.52 -10.02
C GLY A 235 12.07 34.80 -9.68
N LYS A 236 12.86 35.87 -9.40
CA LYS A 236 12.33 37.22 -9.15
C LYS A 236 12.41 38.05 -10.43
N TYR A 237 11.30 38.63 -10.82
CA TYR A 237 11.23 39.61 -11.89
C TYR A 237 11.21 41.02 -11.29
N GLU A 238 12.25 41.80 -11.54
CA GLU A 238 12.26 43.23 -11.22
C GLU A 238 11.58 44.01 -12.34
N LYS A 239 10.44 44.62 -12.04
CA LYS A 239 9.76 45.50 -12.95
C LYS A 239 10.38 46.89 -12.79
N GLU A 240 11.15 47.35 -13.80
CA GLU A 240 11.55 48.74 -13.84
C GLU A 240 10.28 49.61 -13.84
N LYS A 241 10.16 50.47 -12.83
CA LYS A 241 9.15 51.50 -12.81
C LYS A 241 9.55 52.57 -13.84
N LYS A 242 8.80 52.62 -14.93
CA LYS A 242 8.83 53.81 -15.82
C LYS A 242 8.18 54.98 -15.11
#